data_0bb3ebeab6c2c2de6f91125566fc8b59
#
_entry.id   0bb3ebeab6c2c2de6f91125566fc8b59
#
_cell.length_a   1.000
_cell.length_b   1.000
_cell.length_c   1.000
_cell.angle_alpha   90.00
_cell.angle_beta   90.00
_cell.angle_gamma   90.00
#
_symmetry.space_group_name_H-M   'P 1'
#
loop_
_entity.id
_entity.type
_entity.pdbx_description
1 polymer ?
#
loop_
_entity_poly.entity_id
_entity_poly.type
_entity_poly.pdbx_seq_one_letter_code
_entity_poly.pdbx_strand_id
1 'polypeptide(L)'
;MKPKIVIIGGGSGLPVIIKPLVREAVDLSAIVTVADDGGSSGLLRDYINIVPPGDIRNILVAMADVDPEILKLLQYRFHAEDEFFAEHAVGNLIIAAMTEMQGNIFDAVQRLAAFLRVRGHVYPVSNEPLVLHAEFKNGSTLAGESEITHAHQTIDHVWVTGDEPGEEPKAAPEVVTAIMNADMVVYGPGSLFTSILPNVVVPEVRQALQQTSAKQVYIANIMTQKGETDAYTDAQHLLALNAHIGAPVVNYT
;
A
#
# COMPACT_ATOMS: atom_id res chain seq x y z
N MET A 1 -26.03 -4.26 -10.22
CA MET A 1 -24.64 -3.76 -10.29
C MET A 1 -23.79 -4.65 -9.41
N LYS A 2 -22.51 -4.82 -9.71
CA LYS A 2 -21.57 -5.53 -8.82
C LYS A 2 -21.27 -4.61 -7.62
N PRO A 3 -21.19 -5.14 -6.40
CA PRO A 3 -20.72 -4.36 -5.25
C PRO A 3 -19.31 -3.81 -5.50
N LYS A 4 -19.10 -2.54 -5.19
CA LYS A 4 -17.80 -1.88 -5.29
C LYS A 4 -17.05 -1.99 -3.97
N ILE A 5 -15.95 -2.69 -3.98
CA ILE A 5 -15.14 -2.93 -2.79
C ILE A 5 -13.78 -2.25 -2.98
N VAL A 6 -13.43 -1.37 -2.07
CA VAL A 6 -12.10 -0.78 -1.96
C VAL A 6 -11.34 -1.50 -0.86
N ILE A 7 -10.12 -1.95 -1.14
CA ILE A 7 -9.22 -2.52 -0.14
C ILE A 7 -7.99 -1.63 -0.03
N ILE A 8 -7.65 -1.24 1.21
CA ILE A 8 -6.54 -0.33 1.51
C ILE A 8 -5.45 -1.09 2.26
N GLY A 9 -4.22 -1.02 1.77
CA GLY A 9 -3.09 -1.66 2.44
C GLY A 9 -1.82 -1.71 1.61
N GLY A 10 -0.97 -2.68 1.93
CA GLY A 10 0.30 -2.97 1.29
C GLY A 10 0.88 -4.28 1.79
N GLY A 11 2.15 -4.52 1.50
CA GLY A 11 2.87 -5.69 1.97
C GLY A 11 2.38 -7.02 1.39
N SER A 12 2.83 -8.10 2.00
CA SER A 12 2.54 -9.48 1.58
C SER A 12 1.16 -9.99 2.04
N GLY A 13 0.51 -9.30 2.98
CA GLY A 13 -0.78 -9.72 3.54
C GLY A 13 -1.95 -9.47 2.58
N LEU A 14 -1.95 -8.34 1.91
CA LEU A 14 -3.04 -7.89 1.05
C LEU A 14 -3.34 -8.85 -0.11
N PRO A 15 -2.36 -9.43 -0.83
CA PRO A 15 -2.60 -10.43 -1.87
C PRO A 15 -3.39 -11.66 -1.41
N VAL A 16 -3.34 -12.01 -0.13
CA VAL A 16 -4.00 -13.21 0.41
C VAL A 16 -5.51 -13.11 0.31
N ILE A 17 -6.08 -11.94 0.59
CA ILE A 17 -7.53 -11.71 0.49
C ILE A 17 -7.96 -11.27 -0.92
N ILE A 18 -7.10 -10.59 -1.65
CA ILE A 18 -7.39 -10.16 -3.02
C ILE A 18 -7.59 -11.36 -3.94
N LYS A 19 -6.71 -12.37 -3.89
CA LYS A 19 -6.77 -13.56 -4.76
C LYS A 19 -8.12 -14.30 -4.77
N PRO A 20 -8.79 -14.57 -3.64
CA PRO A 20 -10.13 -15.11 -3.68
C PRO A 20 -11.18 -14.08 -4.16
N LEU A 21 -11.09 -12.82 -3.74
CA LEU A 21 -12.09 -11.79 -4.05
C LEU A 21 -12.17 -11.45 -5.55
N VAL A 22 -11.07 -11.49 -6.29
CA VAL A 22 -11.10 -11.26 -7.76
C VAL A 22 -11.90 -12.32 -8.53
N ARG A 23 -12.24 -13.45 -7.89
CA ARG A 23 -13.07 -14.51 -8.47
C ARG A 23 -14.55 -14.29 -8.21
N GLU A 24 -14.87 -13.42 -7.27
CA GLU A 24 -16.25 -13.09 -6.91
C GLU A 24 -16.86 -12.05 -7.87
N ALA A 25 -18.17 -11.92 -7.81
CA ALA A 25 -18.92 -10.98 -8.64
C ALA A 25 -18.88 -9.55 -8.05
N VAL A 26 -17.69 -9.03 -7.81
CA VAL A 26 -17.44 -7.69 -7.25
C VAL A 26 -16.67 -6.80 -8.23
N ASP A 27 -16.71 -5.50 -7.99
CA ASP A 27 -15.84 -4.50 -8.61
C ASP A 27 -14.80 -4.10 -7.57
N LEU A 28 -13.58 -4.63 -7.72
CA LEU A 28 -12.53 -4.56 -6.70
C LEU A 28 -11.52 -3.49 -7.05
N SER A 29 -11.25 -2.57 -6.14
CA SER A 29 -10.18 -1.58 -6.22
C SER A 29 -9.20 -1.77 -5.06
N ALA A 30 -7.92 -1.93 -5.34
CA ALA A 30 -6.87 -1.99 -4.35
C ALA A 30 -6.12 -0.65 -4.31
N ILE A 31 -6.11 0.01 -3.16
CA ILE A 31 -5.30 1.20 -2.88
C ILE A 31 -4.05 0.75 -2.15
N VAL A 32 -2.89 1.08 -2.73
CA VAL A 32 -1.61 0.52 -2.33
C VAL A 32 -0.65 1.63 -1.90
N THR A 33 0.01 1.43 -0.77
CA THR A 33 1.00 2.38 -0.26
C THR A 33 2.18 2.54 -1.21
N VAL A 34 2.77 3.73 -1.19
CA VAL A 34 3.96 4.12 -1.95
C VAL A 34 5.06 4.66 -1.01
N ALA A 35 5.02 4.25 0.24
CA ALA A 35 5.98 4.65 1.28
C ALA A 35 7.01 3.56 1.61
N ASP A 36 6.99 2.40 0.89
CA ASP A 36 7.98 1.31 1.05
C ASP A 36 9.37 1.79 0.57
N ASP A 37 10.37 1.71 1.43
CA ASP A 37 11.77 2.02 1.14
C ASP A 37 12.70 0.83 1.36
N GLY A 38 12.13 -0.38 1.47
CA GLY A 38 12.85 -1.61 1.72
C GLY A 38 13.37 -2.29 0.44
N GLY A 39 14.51 -2.98 0.55
CA GLY A 39 15.07 -3.87 -0.47
C GLY A 39 15.07 -3.30 -1.88
N SER A 40 14.53 -4.06 -2.84
CA SER A 40 14.48 -3.65 -4.27
C SER A 40 13.69 -2.36 -4.52
N SER A 41 12.67 -2.08 -3.72
CA SER A 41 11.84 -0.87 -3.87
C SER A 41 12.61 0.38 -3.49
N GLY A 42 13.32 0.34 -2.34
CA GLY A 42 14.15 1.44 -1.87
C GLY A 42 15.30 1.73 -2.82
N LEU A 43 16.02 0.68 -3.27
CA LEU A 43 17.11 0.85 -4.24
C LEU A 43 16.62 1.53 -5.53
N LEU A 44 15.48 1.12 -6.10
CA LEU A 44 14.95 1.75 -7.31
C LEU A 44 14.51 3.19 -7.06
N ARG A 45 13.93 3.48 -5.88
CA ARG A 45 13.62 4.85 -5.48
C ARG A 45 14.87 5.73 -5.46
N ASP A 46 15.95 5.25 -4.83
CA ASP A 46 17.19 6.00 -4.67
C ASP A 46 17.94 6.23 -6.00
N TYR A 47 17.92 5.24 -6.89
CA TYR A 47 18.67 5.33 -8.15
C TYR A 47 17.95 6.06 -9.27
N ILE A 48 16.64 5.94 -9.39
CA ILE A 48 15.88 6.49 -10.53
C ILE A 48 14.67 7.33 -10.09
N ASN A 49 14.61 7.67 -8.80
CA ASN A 49 13.57 8.53 -8.21
C ASN A 49 12.15 8.18 -8.64
N ILE A 50 11.77 6.92 -8.44
CA ILE A 50 10.42 6.44 -8.75
C ILE A 50 9.68 6.03 -7.49
N VAL A 51 8.37 6.03 -7.60
CA VAL A 51 7.48 5.44 -6.59
C VAL A 51 7.84 3.97 -6.36
N PRO A 52 7.99 3.51 -5.09
CA PRO A 52 8.32 2.14 -4.76
C PRO A 52 7.37 1.12 -5.38
N PRO A 53 7.82 0.20 -6.25
CA PRO A 53 6.93 -0.65 -7.03
C PRO A 53 6.56 -1.98 -6.37
N GLY A 54 7.20 -2.33 -5.24
CA GLY A 54 7.14 -3.69 -4.67
C GLY A 54 5.73 -4.14 -4.32
N ASP A 55 5.01 -3.36 -3.56
CA ASP A 55 3.64 -3.65 -3.14
C ASP A 55 2.67 -3.61 -4.31
N ILE A 56 2.82 -2.62 -5.19
CA ILE A 56 2.03 -2.49 -6.42
C ILE A 56 2.18 -3.75 -7.28
N ARG A 57 3.43 -4.24 -7.49
CA ARG A 57 3.68 -5.48 -8.22
C ARG A 57 2.97 -6.67 -7.58
N ASN A 58 3.04 -6.81 -6.26
CA ASN A 58 2.41 -7.91 -5.55
C ASN A 58 0.90 -7.95 -5.80
N ILE A 59 0.25 -6.79 -5.80
CA ILE A 59 -1.19 -6.67 -6.05
C ILE A 59 -1.54 -6.92 -7.52
N LEU A 60 -0.77 -6.34 -8.46
CA LEU A 60 -0.96 -6.61 -9.89
C LEU A 60 -0.90 -8.11 -10.18
N VAL A 61 0.10 -8.81 -9.65
CA VAL A 61 0.25 -10.27 -9.79
C VAL A 61 -0.92 -11.03 -9.15
N ALA A 62 -1.42 -10.57 -7.99
CA ALA A 62 -2.54 -11.21 -7.30
C ALA A 62 -3.86 -11.11 -8.06
N MET A 63 -4.04 -10.01 -8.82
CA MET A 63 -5.27 -9.71 -9.58
C MET A 63 -5.19 -10.10 -11.06
N ALA A 64 -4.01 -10.50 -11.55
CA ALA A 64 -3.77 -10.78 -12.96
C ALA A 64 -4.47 -12.07 -13.44
N ASP A 65 -4.89 -12.05 -14.70
CA ASP A 65 -5.51 -13.19 -15.41
C ASP A 65 -4.68 -13.54 -16.66
N VAL A 66 -3.44 -13.93 -16.44
CA VAL A 66 -2.47 -14.31 -17.48
C VAL A 66 -1.83 -15.66 -17.16
N ASP A 67 -1.03 -16.17 -18.09
CA ASP A 67 -0.30 -17.43 -17.91
C ASP A 67 0.54 -17.41 -16.61
N PRO A 68 0.51 -18.49 -15.81
CA PRO A 68 1.31 -18.60 -14.59
C PRO A 68 2.81 -18.36 -14.78
N GLU A 69 3.38 -18.65 -15.95
CA GLU A 69 4.80 -18.40 -16.24
C GLU A 69 5.10 -16.89 -16.29
N ILE A 70 4.17 -16.08 -16.79
CA ILE A 70 4.30 -14.61 -16.75
C ILE A 70 4.30 -14.12 -15.30
N LEU A 71 3.44 -14.70 -14.45
CA LEU A 71 3.41 -14.34 -13.02
C LEU A 71 4.69 -14.72 -12.30
N LYS A 72 5.25 -15.89 -12.61
CA LYS A 72 6.56 -16.31 -12.08
C LYS A 72 7.68 -15.36 -12.53
N LEU A 73 7.68 -14.96 -13.81
CA LEU A 73 8.66 -14.02 -14.35
C LEU A 73 8.60 -12.67 -13.63
N LEU A 74 7.40 -12.12 -13.41
CA LEU A 74 7.25 -10.85 -12.68
C LEU A 74 7.74 -10.92 -11.23
N GLN A 75 7.68 -12.10 -10.62
CA GLN A 75 8.14 -12.32 -9.24
C GLN A 75 9.59 -12.81 -9.18
N TYR A 76 10.19 -13.15 -10.30
CA TYR A 76 11.56 -13.64 -10.34
C TYR A 76 12.54 -12.59 -9.81
N ARG A 77 13.45 -13.01 -8.95
CA ARG A 77 14.55 -12.19 -8.43
C ARG A 77 15.86 -12.76 -8.96
N PHE A 78 16.73 -11.89 -9.39
CA PHE A 78 18.06 -12.29 -9.81
C PHE A 78 18.86 -12.73 -8.60
N HIS A 79 19.40 -13.95 -8.69
CA HIS A 79 20.37 -14.48 -7.75
C HIS A 79 21.75 -14.04 -8.24
N ALA A 80 22.16 -12.83 -7.94
CA ALA A 80 23.35 -12.31 -8.53
C ALA A 80 24.47 -12.18 -7.50
N GLU A 81 25.66 -12.63 -7.89
CA GLU A 81 26.92 -12.10 -7.39
C GLU A 81 27.16 -10.67 -7.92
N ASP A 82 26.31 -10.19 -8.83
CA ASP A 82 26.32 -8.85 -9.41
C ASP A 82 25.42 -7.93 -8.57
N GLU A 83 26.04 -6.97 -7.90
CA GLU A 83 25.40 -6.02 -6.99
C GLU A 83 24.26 -5.22 -7.64
N PHE A 84 24.30 -5.01 -8.97
CA PHE A 84 23.30 -4.18 -9.66
C PHE A 84 21.96 -4.89 -9.86
N PHE A 85 21.95 -6.18 -10.20
CA PHE A 85 20.71 -6.94 -10.42
C PHE A 85 20.29 -7.76 -9.20
N ALA A 86 21.21 -7.94 -8.24
CA ALA A 86 20.92 -8.73 -7.06
C ALA A 86 19.63 -8.31 -6.38
N GLU A 87 18.77 -9.29 -6.09
CA GLU A 87 17.52 -9.13 -5.39
C GLU A 87 16.41 -8.29 -6.08
N HIS A 88 16.70 -7.62 -7.20
CA HIS A 88 15.63 -6.93 -7.94
C HIS A 88 14.64 -7.92 -8.52
N ALA A 89 13.34 -7.68 -8.25
CA ALA A 89 12.29 -8.41 -8.93
C ALA A 89 12.12 -7.88 -10.36
N VAL A 90 12.02 -8.77 -11.35
CA VAL A 90 11.79 -8.38 -12.76
C VAL A 90 10.58 -7.47 -12.90
N GLY A 91 9.49 -7.76 -12.19
CA GLY A 91 8.29 -6.92 -12.21
C GLY A 91 8.52 -5.51 -11.67
N ASN A 92 9.42 -5.33 -10.68
CA ASN A 92 9.79 -4.00 -10.20
C ASN A 92 10.50 -3.19 -11.28
N LEU A 93 11.44 -3.82 -12.00
CA LEU A 93 12.14 -3.20 -13.14
C LEU A 93 11.19 -2.84 -14.28
N ILE A 94 10.21 -3.70 -14.57
CA ILE A 94 9.18 -3.44 -15.59
C ILE A 94 8.32 -2.24 -15.18
N ILE A 95 7.87 -2.16 -13.92
CA ILE A 95 7.08 -1.02 -13.44
C ILE A 95 7.92 0.26 -13.52
N ALA A 96 9.19 0.20 -13.10
CA ALA A 96 10.12 1.33 -13.19
C ALA A 96 10.25 1.85 -14.62
N ALA A 97 10.55 0.97 -15.57
CA ALA A 97 10.67 1.31 -16.99
C ALA A 97 9.35 1.89 -17.55
N MET A 98 8.21 1.32 -17.17
CA MET A 98 6.92 1.85 -17.60
C MET A 98 6.60 3.20 -16.99
N THR A 99 7.00 3.45 -15.74
CA THR A 99 6.85 4.76 -15.08
C THR A 99 7.64 5.83 -15.84
N GLU A 100 8.87 5.54 -16.19
CA GLU A 100 9.71 6.43 -17.00
C GLU A 100 9.09 6.70 -18.40
N MET A 101 8.60 5.64 -19.07
CA MET A 101 7.94 5.75 -20.37
C MET A 101 6.62 6.54 -20.36
N GLN A 102 5.84 6.47 -19.27
CA GLN A 102 4.53 7.14 -19.15
C GLN A 102 4.64 8.52 -18.46
N GLY A 103 5.74 8.80 -17.77
CA GLY A 103 5.96 10.03 -17.01
C GLY A 103 5.35 10.02 -15.60
N ASN A 104 4.59 9.00 -15.20
CA ASN A 104 4.05 8.84 -13.85
C ASN A 104 3.71 7.37 -13.56
N ILE A 105 3.65 7.04 -12.27
CA ILE A 105 3.38 5.67 -11.80
C ILE A 105 1.94 5.23 -12.07
N PHE A 106 0.98 6.14 -11.96
CA PHE A 106 -0.44 5.80 -12.13
C PHE A 106 -0.69 5.25 -13.53
N ASP A 107 -0.29 5.97 -14.57
CA ASP A 107 -0.47 5.54 -15.97
C ASP A 107 0.32 4.26 -16.27
N ALA A 108 1.53 4.12 -15.71
CA ALA A 108 2.31 2.89 -15.81
C ALA A 108 1.56 1.69 -15.25
N VAL A 109 0.99 1.83 -14.04
CA VAL A 109 0.21 0.78 -13.38
C VAL A 109 -1.05 0.44 -14.19
N GLN A 110 -1.80 1.44 -14.69
CA GLN A 110 -3.00 1.19 -15.50
C GLN A 110 -2.66 0.43 -16.80
N ARG A 111 -1.56 0.81 -17.47
CA ARG A 111 -1.11 0.09 -18.66
C ARG A 111 -0.66 -1.33 -18.37
N LEU A 112 0.11 -1.53 -17.31
CA LEU A 112 0.55 -2.85 -16.91
C LEU A 112 -0.63 -3.71 -16.45
N ALA A 113 -1.61 -3.15 -15.74
CA ALA A 113 -2.84 -3.82 -15.37
C ALA A 113 -3.61 -4.33 -16.60
N ALA A 114 -3.67 -3.53 -17.67
CA ALA A 114 -4.29 -3.94 -18.94
C ALA A 114 -3.52 -5.09 -19.60
N PHE A 115 -2.18 -5.04 -19.66
CA PHE A 115 -1.35 -6.14 -20.18
C PHE A 115 -1.53 -7.44 -19.40
N LEU A 116 -1.63 -7.34 -18.09
CA LEU A 116 -1.81 -8.48 -17.19
C LEU A 116 -3.27 -8.93 -17.05
N ARG A 117 -4.19 -8.30 -17.76
CA ARG A 117 -5.64 -8.56 -17.67
C ARG A 117 -6.12 -8.57 -16.23
N VAL A 118 -5.69 -7.57 -15.46
CA VAL A 118 -6.06 -7.44 -14.05
C VAL A 118 -7.58 -7.38 -13.91
N ARG A 119 -8.13 -8.17 -13.00
CA ARG A 119 -9.57 -8.21 -12.70
C ARG A 119 -9.91 -7.23 -11.59
N GLY A 120 -10.17 -5.99 -11.95
CA GLY A 120 -10.42 -4.87 -11.03
C GLY A 120 -9.42 -3.75 -11.26
N HIS A 121 -9.15 -2.95 -10.22
CA HIS A 121 -8.33 -1.76 -10.31
C HIS A 121 -7.21 -1.78 -9.25
N VAL A 122 -6.03 -1.30 -9.64
CA VAL A 122 -4.89 -1.10 -8.73
C VAL A 122 -4.50 0.36 -8.78
N TYR A 123 -4.55 1.02 -7.63
CA TYR A 123 -4.25 2.44 -7.50
C TYR A 123 -3.11 2.66 -6.51
N PRO A 124 -1.97 3.19 -6.94
CA PRO A 124 -1.02 3.81 -6.02
C PRO A 124 -1.75 4.90 -5.23
N VAL A 125 -1.52 5.00 -3.93
CA VAL A 125 -2.20 6.02 -3.11
C VAL A 125 -1.82 7.44 -3.54
N SER A 126 -0.60 7.62 -4.03
CA SER A 126 -0.05 8.88 -4.56
C SER A 126 0.72 8.61 -5.86
N ASN A 127 0.84 9.63 -6.71
CA ASN A 127 1.72 9.62 -7.88
C ASN A 127 3.18 9.91 -7.52
N GLU A 128 3.41 10.48 -6.35
CA GLU A 128 4.73 10.82 -5.84
C GLU A 128 5.15 9.86 -4.73
N PRO A 129 6.45 9.60 -4.56
CA PRO A 129 6.94 8.83 -3.42
C PRO A 129 6.54 9.51 -2.12
N LEU A 130 6.18 8.70 -1.12
CA LEU A 130 5.90 9.18 0.23
C LEU A 130 6.99 8.72 1.19
N VAL A 131 7.29 9.53 2.19
CA VAL A 131 8.15 9.17 3.30
C VAL A 131 7.28 8.93 4.53
N LEU A 132 7.35 7.72 5.07
CA LEU A 132 6.69 7.38 6.32
C LEU A 132 7.51 7.89 7.49
N HIS A 133 6.86 8.56 8.43
CA HIS A 133 7.43 8.99 9.70
C HIS A 133 6.68 8.33 10.85
N ALA A 134 7.40 8.03 11.92
CA ALA A 134 6.81 7.55 13.17
C ALA A 134 7.34 8.34 14.36
N GLU A 135 6.47 8.65 15.31
CA GLU A 135 6.83 8.99 16.66
C GLU A 135 6.59 7.77 17.56
N PHE A 136 7.57 7.47 18.38
CA PHE A 136 7.51 6.37 19.34
C PHE A 136 7.08 6.87 20.72
N LYS A 137 6.57 5.95 21.55
CA LYS A 137 6.10 6.28 22.92
C LYS A 137 7.16 6.90 23.81
N ASN A 138 8.44 6.81 23.48
CA ASN A 138 9.53 7.47 24.18
C ASN A 138 9.79 8.91 23.70
N GLY A 139 9.03 9.41 22.73
CA GLY A 139 9.15 10.74 22.14
C GLY A 139 10.21 10.86 21.03
N SER A 140 10.92 9.77 20.69
CA SER A 140 11.82 9.79 19.52
C SER A 140 11.05 9.66 18.22
N THR A 141 11.63 10.18 17.13
CA THR A 141 11.05 10.10 15.78
C THR A 141 12.02 9.45 14.82
N LEU A 142 11.50 8.69 13.85
CA LEU A 142 12.25 8.17 12.71
C LEU A 142 11.46 8.42 11.43
N ALA A 143 12.20 8.45 10.31
CA ALA A 143 11.67 8.49 8.95
C ALA A 143 12.18 7.28 8.16
N GLY A 144 11.35 6.76 7.26
CA GLY A 144 11.62 5.57 6.49
C GLY A 144 10.94 4.32 7.06
N GLU A 145 10.22 3.60 6.22
CA GLU A 145 9.47 2.39 6.60
C GLU A 145 10.39 1.31 7.17
N SER A 146 11.51 1.07 6.49
CA SER A 146 12.52 0.09 6.90
C SER A 146 13.16 0.45 8.25
N GLU A 147 13.54 1.72 8.45
CA GLU A 147 14.12 2.19 9.71
C GLU A 147 13.15 2.06 10.87
N ILE A 148 11.88 2.42 10.64
CA ILE A 148 10.80 2.31 11.64
C ILE A 148 10.61 0.84 12.04
N THR A 149 10.54 -0.06 11.05
CA THR A 149 10.37 -1.50 11.30
C THR A 149 11.57 -2.10 12.05
N HIS A 150 12.81 -1.70 11.70
CA HIS A 150 14.03 -2.20 12.36
C HIS A 150 14.26 -1.60 13.74
N ALA A 151 13.67 -0.46 14.07
CA ALA A 151 13.83 0.17 15.39
C ALA A 151 13.27 -0.68 16.54
N HIS A 152 12.30 -1.55 16.25
CA HIS A 152 11.65 -2.40 17.25
C HIS A 152 11.18 -1.64 18.49
N GLN A 153 10.67 -0.44 18.29
CA GLN A 153 10.14 0.43 19.33
C GLN A 153 8.62 0.57 19.19
N THR A 154 7.90 0.70 20.29
CA THR A 154 6.44 0.86 20.24
C THR A 154 6.08 2.21 19.62
N ILE A 155 5.38 2.16 18.49
CA ILE A 155 4.90 3.33 17.76
C ILE A 155 3.74 3.98 18.51
N ASP A 156 3.74 5.31 18.61
CA ASP A 156 2.64 6.11 19.11
C ASP A 156 1.74 6.57 17.97
N HIS A 157 2.31 7.25 17.00
CA HIS A 157 1.60 7.65 15.79
C HIS A 157 2.51 7.73 14.56
N VAL A 158 1.89 7.74 13.37
CA VAL A 158 2.58 7.88 12.08
C VAL A 158 1.97 8.99 11.24
N TRP A 159 2.78 9.56 10.36
CA TRP A 159 2.35 10.47 9.30
C TRP A 159 3.21 10.26 8.06
N VAL A 160 2.79 10.86 6.95
CA VAL A 160 3.57 10.84 5.71
C VAL A 160 3.86 12.26 5.25
N THR A 161 4.98 12.41 4.55
CA THR A 161 5.35 13.63 3.81
C THR A 161 5.61 13.27 2.34
N GLY A 162 5.68 14.26 1.47
CA GLY A 162 6.30 14.09 0.16
C GLY A 162 7.80 13.82 0.31
N ASP A 163 8.45 13.48 -0.79
CA ASP A 163 9.88 13.18 -0.83
C ASP A 163 10.73 14.43 -0.69
N GLU A 164 10.27 15.55 -1.27
CA GLU A 164 10.96 16.83 -1.17
C GLU A 164 10.57 17.60 0.11
N PRO A 165 11.52 18.32 0.74
CA PRO A 165 11.25 19.09 1.95
C PRO A 165 10.12 20.11 1.76
N GLY A 166 9.05 19.99 2.55
CA GLY A 166 7.90 20.88 2.52
C GLY A 166 6.82 20.50 1.50
N GLU A 167 6.99 19.41 0.79
CA GLU A 167 5.96 18.87 -0.08
C GLU A 167 4.87 18.17 0.75
N GLU A 168 3.62 18.61 0.55
CA GLU A 168 2.47 17.95 1.16
C GLU A 168 2.09 16.69 0.37
N PRO A 169 1.85 15.55 1.06
CA PRO A 169 1.43 14.33 0.40
C PRO A 169 0.06 14.52 -0.26
N LYS A 170 -0.08 14.07 -1.51
CA LYS A 170 -1.32 14.17 -2.29
C LYS A 170 -1.79 12.81 -2.75
N ALA A 171 -3.09 12.55 -2.58
CA ALA A 171 -3.70 11.34 -3.13
C ALA A 171 -3.88 11.44 -4.64
N ALA A 172 -3.76 10.30 -5.34
CA ALA A 172 -4.24 10.22 -6.72
C ALA A 172 -5.77 10.46 -6.74
N PRO A 173 -6.30 11.30 -7.64
CA PRO A 173 -7.74 11.65 -7.67
C PRO A 173 -8.67 10.43 -7.79
N GLU A 174 -8.22 9.40 -8.46
CA GLU A 174 -8.95 8.14 -8.65
C GLU A 174 -9.10 7.38 -7.33
N VAL A 175 -8.15 7.50 -6.42
CA VAL A 175 -8.22 6.92 -5.07
C VAL A 175 -9.39 7.53 -4.30
N VAL A 176 -9.49 8.86 -4.28
CA VAL A 176 -10.59 9.58 -3.64
C VAL A 176 -11.92 9.19 -4.27
N THR A 177 -11.96 9.15 -5.60
CA THR A 177 -13.16 8.76 -6.37
C THR A 177 -13.59 7.33 -6.05
N ALA A 178 -12.65 6.39 -5.95
CA ALA A 178 -12.93 4.99 -5.61
C ALA A 178 -13.53 4.87 -4.20
N ILE A 179 -12.95 5.55 -3.21
CA ILE A 179 -13.45 5.55 -1.82
C ILE A 179 -14.85 6.13 -1.73
N MET A 180 -15.09 7.28 -2.38
CA MET A 180 -16.41 7.95 -2.33
C MET A 180 -17.53 7.17 -3.01
N ASN A 181 -17.19 6.34 -4.00
CA ASN A 181 -18.15 5.52 -4.74
C ASN A 181 -18.22 4.06 -4.27
N ALA A 182 -17.49 3.69 -3.22
CA ALA A 182 -17.48 2.34 -2.69
C ALA A 182 -18.78 1.98 -1.96
N ASP A 183 -19.17 0.71 -2.04
CA ASP A 183 -20.17 0.12 -1.14
C ASP A 183 -19.51 -0.37 0.16
N MET A 184 -18.23 -0.74 0.08
CA MET A 184 -17.44 -1.21 1.20
C MET A 184 -16.00 -0.77 1.07
N VAL A 185 -15.40 -0.31 2.17
CA VAL A 185 -13.96 -0.08 2.32
C VAL A 185 -13.41 -1.09 3.33
N VAL A 186 -12.35 -1.78 2.95
CA VAL A 186 -11.68 -2.80 3.78
C VAL A 186 -10.25 -2.33 4.07
N TYR A 187 -9.87 -2.30 5.32
CA TYR A 187 -8.51 -2.01 5.77
C TYR A 187 -7.76 -3.31 6.04
N GLY A 188 -6.64 -3.52 5.37
CA GLY A 188 -5.80 -4.71 5.53
C GLY A 188 -6.32 -5.98 4.84
N PRO A 189 -5.77 -7.15 5.22
CA PRO A 189 -4.76 -7.35 6.27
C PRO A 189 -3.39 -6.80 5.88
N GLY A 190 -2.57 -6.55 6.88
CA GLY A 190 -1.21 -6.04 6.73
C GLY A 190 -0.75 -5.34 8.01
N SER A 191 0.51 -4.90 8.03
CA SER A 191 1.00 -4.09 9.14
C SER A 191 0.13 -2.84 9.29
N LEU A 192 -0.32 -2.58 10.53
CA LEU A 192 -1.16 -1.43 10.81
C LEU A 192 -0.39 -0.14 10.48
N PHE A 193 0.82 0.02 11.02
CA PHE A 193 1.57 1.27 10.97
C PHE A 193 2.35 1.45 9.67
N THR A 194 2.80 0.37 9.04
CA THR A 194 3.68 0.47 7.86
C THR A 194 3.01 0.11 6.53
N SER A 195 1.85 -0.57 6.55
CA SER A 195 1.14 -0.94 5.32
C SER A 195 -0.24 -0.31 5.16
N ILE A 196 -1.01 -0.13 6.25
CA ILE A 196 -2.38 0.39 6.21
C ILE A 196 -2.40 1.90 6.41
N LEU A 197 -1.86 2.37 7.53
CA LEU A 197 -1.89 3.79 7.92
C LEU A 197 -1.18 4.72 6.94
N PRO A 198 -0.08 4.36 6.25
CA PRO A 198 0.53 5.25 5.27
C PRO A 198 -0.42 5.68 4.13
N ASN A 199 -1.42 4.85 3.80
CA ASN A 199 -2.47 5.24 2.86
C ASN A 199 -3.50 6.17 3.52
N VAL A 200 -3.89 5.85 4.76
CA VAL A 200 -5.00 6.49 5.48
C VAL A 200 -4.66 7.91 5.90
N VAL A 201 -3.39 8.17 6.25
CA VAL A 201 -2.95 9.49 6.73
C VAL A 201 -2.73 10.52 5.62
N VAL A 202 -2.78 10.13 4.35
CA VAL A 202 -2.81 11.07 3.22
C VAL A 202 -4.08 11.94 3.35
N PRO A 203 -3.97 13.28 3.34
CA PRO A 203 -5.07 14.17 3.73
C PRO A 203 -6.38 13.93 2.99
N GLU A 204 -6.34 13.81 1.65
CA GLU A 204 -7.54 13.61 0.84
C GLU A 204 -8.14 12.21 1.03
N VAL A 205 -7.29 11.18 1.27
CA VAL A 205 -7.77 9.82 1.61
C VAL A 205 -8.49 9.85 2.94
N ARG A 206 -7.88 10.45 3.97
CA ARG A 206 -8.47 10.60 5.28
C ARG A 206 -9.82 11.31 5.22
N GLN A 207 -9.90 12.41 4.48
CA GLN A 207 -11.14 13.14 4.29
C GLN A 207 -12.21 12.29 3.57
N ALA A 208 -11.84 11.57 2.52
CA ALA A 208 -12.76 10.70 1.80
C ALA A 208 -13.30 9.57 2.70
N LEU A 209 -12.44 8.97 3.55
CA LEU A 209 -12.83 7.94 4.52
C LEU A 209 -13.80 8.45 5.58
N GLN A 210 -13.68 9.71 5.99
CA GLN A 210 -14.61 10.35 6.91
C GLN A 210 -15.97 10.69 6.27
N GLN A 211 -16.03 10.89 4.95
CA GLN A 211 -17.19 11.38 4.23
C GLN A 211 -17.96 10.29 3.47
N THR A 212 -17.31 9.18 3.14
CA THR A 212 -17.96 8.11 2.38
C THR A 212 -19.12 7.48 3.15
N SER A 213 -20.15 7.06 2.41
CA SER A 213 -21.24 6.26 2.94
C SER A 213 -20.98 4.75 2.93
N ALA A 214 -19.80 4.33 2.46
CA ALA A 214 -19.39 2.94 2.41
C ALA A 214 -19.35 2.31 3.80
N LYS A 215 -19.68 1.02 3.90
CA LYS A 215 -19.40 0.25 5.11
C LYS A 215 -17.90 0.05 5.24
N GLN A 216 -17.34 0.31 6.42
CA GLN A 216 -15.92 0.24 6.67
C GLN A 216 -15.61 -0.95 7.57
N VAL A 217 -14.70 -1.81 7.11
CA VAL A 217 -14.33 -3.09 7.75
C VAL A 217 -12.83 -3.10 7.98
N TYR A 218 -12.41 -3.43 9.18
CA TYR A 218 -10.99 -3.63 9.49
C TYR A 218 -10.70 -5.11 9.71
N ILE A 219 -9.74 -5.64 8.97
CA ILE A 219 -9.22 -6.99 9.18
C ILE A 219 -8.02 -6.91 10.10
N ALA A 220 -8.25 -7.14 11.38
CA ALA A 220 -7.20 -7.12 12.38
C ALA A 220 -6.20 -8.28 12.16
N ASN A 221 -4.93 -8.01 12.43
CA ASN A 221 -3.90 -9.03 12.39
C ASN A 221 -4.13 -10.06 13.51
N ILE A 222 -4.01 -11.35 13.18
CA ILE A 222 -4.14 -12.45 14.14
C ILE A 222 -3.02 -12.41 15.18
N MET A 223 -1.84 -11.87 14.81
CA MET A 223 -0.68 -11.74 15.69
C MET A 223 -0.20 -10.29 15.73
N THR A 224 0.28 -9.88 16.88
CA THR A 224 0.96 -8.59 17.04
C THR A 224 2.31 -8.62 16.34
N GLN A 225 2.76 -7.45 15.89
CA GLN A 225 4.06 -7.27 15.25
C GLN A 225 5.03 -6.64 16.26
N LYS A 226 6.18 -7.29 16.43
CA LYS A 226 7.22 -6.84 17.34
C LYS A 226 7.74 -5.47 16.89
N GLY A 227 7.76 -4.52 17.83
CA GLY A 227 8.20 -3.16 17.57
C GLY A 227 7.13 -2.23 17.01
N GLU A 228 5.98 -2.76 16.55
CA GLU A 228 4.89 -1.93 16.04
C GLU A 228 3.65 -2.00 16.94
N THR A 229 3.11 -3.21 17.14
CA THR A 229 1.85 -3.45 17.85
C THR A 229 2.04 -4.38 19.04
N ASP A 230 3.19 -4.30 19.73
CA ASP A 230 3.48 -5.15 20.89
C ASP A 230 2.35 -5.10 21.93
N ALA A 231 1.84 -6.28 22.28
CA ALA A 231 0.74 -6.45 23.24
C ALA A 231 -0.57 -5.72 22.89
N TYR A 232 -0.76 -5.30 21.64
CA TYR A 232 -2.05 -4.73 21.22
C TYR A 232 -3.14 -5.80 21.24
N THR A 233 -4.29 -5.42 21.76
CA THR A 233 -5.56 -6.12 21.56
C THR A 233 -6.21 -5.67 20.24
N ASP A 234 -7.19 -6.41 19.75
CA ASP A 234 -7.97 -6.01 18.56
C ASP A 234 -8.58 -4.61 18.74
N ALA A 235 -9.07 -4.31 19.96
CA ALA A 235 -9.59 -2.99 20.30
C ALA A 235 -8.55 -1.89 20.18
N GLN A 236 -7.28 -2.15 20.53
CA GLN A 236 -6.20 -1.16 20.42
C GLN A 236 -5.79 -0.93 18.96
N HIS A 237 -5.77 -1.98 18.13
CA HIS A 237 -5.59 -1.83 16.68
C HIS A 237 -6.68 -0.93 16.08
N LEU A 238 -7.95 -1.19 16.43
CA LEU A 238 -9.09 -0.39 15.96
C LEU A 238 -9.02 1.06 16.45
N LEU A 239 -8.64 1.28 17.70
CA LEU A 239 -8.48 2.63 18.26
C LEU A 239 -7.37 3.40 17.53
N ALA A 240 -6.23 2.77 17.27
CA ALA A 240 -5.14 3.38 16.52
C ALA A 240 -5.57 3.74 15.08
N LEU A 241 -6.26 2.85 14.37
CA LEU A 241 -6.80 3.14 13.04
C LEU A 241 -7.76 4.33 13.06
N ASN A 242 -8.75 4.33 13.94
CA ASN A 242 -9.72 5.43 14.05
C ASN A 242 -9.07 6.75 14.47
N ALA A 243 -8.04 6.71 15.33
CA ALA A 243 -7.30 7.92 15.74
C ALA A 243 -6.59 8.57 14.54
N HIS A 244 -5.96 7.78 13.66
CA HIS A 244 -5.29 8.29 12.47
C HIS A 244 -6.27 8.78 11.39
N ILE A 245 -7.45 8.16 11.27
CA ILE A 245 -8.54 8.67 10.42
C ILE A 245 -9.12 9.96 11.02
N GLY A 246 -9.04 10.15 12.35
CA GLY A 246 -9.64 11.28 13.06
C GLY A 246 -11.14 11.14 13.32
N ALA A 247 -11.72 9.95 13.11
CA ALA A 247 -13.13 9.65 13.36
C ALA A 247 -13.35 8.14 13.55
N PRO A 248 -14.35 7.72 14.35
CA PRO A 248 -14.71 6.32 14.56
C PRO A 248 -15.56 5.81 13.38
N VAL A 249 -14.91 5.57 12.24
CA VAL A 249 -15.62 5.22 10.98
C VAL A 249 -15.78 3.72 10.75
N VAL A 250 -14.97 2.88 11.42
CA VAL A 250 -15.01 1.42 11.22
C VAL A 250 -16.28 0.83 11.82
N ASN A 251 -17.03 0.11 11.00
CA ASN A 251 -18.31 -0.51 11.38
C ASN A 251 -18.15 -1.95 11.87
N TYR A 252 -17.15 -2.66 11.36
CA TYR A 252 -16.90 -4.08 11.64
C TYR A 252 -15.40 -4.34 11.78
N THR A 253 -15.05 -5.22 12.70
CA THR A 253 -13.71 -5.73 12.93
C THR A 253 -13.71 -7.24 12.91
#